data_edb9f42f44c4dbc42698a713fe3ed15f
#
_entry.id   edb9f42f44c4dbc42698a713fe3ed15f
#
_cell.length_a   1.000
_cell.length_b   1.000
_cell.length_c   1.000
_cell.angle_alpha   90.00
_cell.angle_beta   90.00
_cell.angle_gamma   90.00
#
_symmetry.space_group_name_H-M   'P 1'
#
loop_
_entity.id
_entity.type
_entity.pdbx_description
1 polymer ?
#
loop_
_entity_poly.entity_id
_entity_poly.type
_entity_poly.pdbx_seq_one_letter_code
_entity_poly.pdbx_strand_id
1 'polypeptide(L)'
;MVKLTGRLSAAAALCRRGVTVCDVGTDHALLACYLAQNGAKEVIASDVKEGPLSAARRTIAEQGVTNVTAVLSDGLDRIDYADDVVICGMGGELIMKIISGCRFLSEDTRFILQPMTKADTLRRELYRGGFDIIEERAVREGDRFYTVMLARYTGAAQEPDELFCLCGRITDPDTVSYTHLRAH
;
A
#
# COMPACT_ATOMS: atom_id res chain seq x y z
N MET A 1 19.18 0.71 11.77
CA MET A 1 18.48 0.89 10.48
C MET A 1 17.60 -0.32 10.23
N VAL A 2 16.31 -0.11 9.99
CA VAL A 2 15.33 -1.17 9.69
C VAL A 2 15.67 -1.81 8.35
N LYS A 3 15.54 -3.15 8.27
CA LYS A 3 15.64 -3.88 6.99
C LYS A 3 14.27 -4.46 6.66
N LEU A 4 13.82 -4.21 5.44
CA LEU A 4 12.60 -4.79 4.89
C LEU A 4 12.95 -5.89 3.89
N THR A 5 12.07 -6.87 3.76
CA THR A 5 12.18 -7.95 2.78
C THR A 5 10.86 -8.09 2.03
N GLY A 6 10.93 -8.81 0.91
CA GLY A 6 9.74 -9.19 0.15
C GLY A 6 8.84 -8.01 -0.23
N ARG A 7 7.54 -8.19 -0.01
CA ARG A 7 6.50 -7.24 -0.44
C ARG A 7 6.62 -5.85 0.22
N LEU A 8 7.06 -5.77 1.47
CA LEU A 8 7.24 -4.48 2.15
C LEU A 8 8.40 -3.69 1.53
N SER A 9 9.48 -4.36 1.15
CA SER A 9 10.60 -3.73 0.43
C SER A 9 10.15 -3.21 -0.95
N ALA A 10 9.35 -3.98 -1.67
CA ALA A 10 8.80 -3.58 -2.96
C ALA A 10 7.83 -2.39 -2.83
N ALA A 11 6.99 -2.37 -1.79
CA ALA A 11 6.11 -1.24 -1.50
C ALA A 11 6.91 0.02 -1.16
N ALA A 12 7.92 -0.08 -0.29
CA ALA A 12 8.79 1.03 0.07
C ALA A 12 9.52 1.63 -1.15
N ALA A 13 9.92 0.79 -2.09
CA ALA A 13 10.60 1.22 -3.31
C ALA A 13 9.70 2.01 -4.29
N LEU A 14 8.37 1.97 -4.11
CA LEU A 14 7.41 2.76 -4.88
C LEU A 14 7.07 4.10 -4.20
N CYS A 15 7.40 4.27 -2.93
CA CYS A 15 7.19 5.52 -2.21
C CYS A 15 8.18 6.61 -2.68
N ARG A 16 7.70 7.83 -2.77
CA ARG A 16 8.52 9.01 -3.07
C ARG A 16 9.36 9.43 -1.86
N ARG A 17 10.49 10.06 -2.12
CA ARG A 17 11.30 10.73 -1.09
C ARG A 17 10.87 12.19 -0.94
N GLY A 18 11.09 12.77 0.23
CA GLY A 18 10.80 14.17 0.50
C GLY A 18 9.32 14.51 0.64
N VAL A 19 8.45 13.50 0.71
CA VAL A 19 6.99 13.64 0.82
C VAL A 19 6.45 13.10 2.13
N THR A 20 5.21 13.43 2.46
CA THR A 20 4.47 12.86 3.60
C THR A 20 3.86 11.52 3.18
N VAL A 21 4.16 10.47 3.95
CA VAL A 21 3.65 9.11 3.70
C VAL A 21 2.75 8.66 4.83
N CYS A 22 1.59 8.07 4.50
CA CYS A 22 0.73 7.40 5.47
C CYS A 22 0.83 5.88 5.29
N ASP A 23 1.28 5.17 6.34
CA ASP A 23 1.32 3.70 6.43
C ASP A 23 0.09 3.23 7.21
N VAL A 24 -0.90 2.70 6.49
CA VAL A 24 -2.20 2.28 7.03
C VAL A 24 -2.19 0.81 7.43
N GLY A 25 -2.52 0.53 8.68
CA GLY A 25 -2.37 -0.81 9.28
C GLY A 25 -0.91 -1.11 9.56
N THR A 26 -0.24 -0.14 10.18
CA THR A 26 1.23 -0.13 10.37
C THR A 26 1.77 -1.27 11.23
N ASP A 27 0.90 -1.91 12.05
CA ASP A 27 1.24 -2.99 13.00
C ASP A 27 2.42 -2.58 13.91
N HIS A 28 3.62 -3.01 13.59
CA HIS A 28 4.86 -2.70 14.35
C HIS A 28 5.63 -1.48 13.83
N ALA A 29 5.09 -0.71 12.90
CA ALA A 29 5.72 0.46 12.26
C ALA A 29 7.11 0.20 11.62
N LEU A 30 7.42 -1.02 11.22
CA LEU A 30 8.69 -1.33 10.57
C LEU A 30 8.82 -0.63 9.22
N LEU A 31 7.74 -0.64 8.42
CA LEU A 31 7.71 0.07 7.14
C LEU A 31 7.81 1.58 7.35
N ALA A 32 7.03 2.12 8.29
CA ALA A 32 7.05 3.55 8.62
C ALA A 32 8.45 4.03 9.04
N CYS A 33 9.12 3.30 9.95
CA CYS A 33 10.49 3.60 10.37
C CYS A 33 11.50 3.50 9.21
N TYR A 34 11.35 2.50 8.34
CA TYR A 34 12.19 2.37 7.16
C TYR A 34 12.04 3.58 6.23
N LEU A 35 10.81 4.00 5.92
CA LEU A 35 10.53 5.14 5.06
C LEU A 35 11.11 6.43 5.65
N ALA A 36 10.94 6.65 6.95
CA ALA A 36 11.53 7.79 7.67
C ALA A 36 13.07 7.82 7.56
N GLN A 37 13.73 6.66 7.76
CA GLN A 37 15.18 6.52 7.63
C GLN A 37 15.70 6.67 6.19
N ASN A 38 14.83 6.51 5.18
CA ASN A 38 15.19 6.54 3.76
C ASN A 38 14.66 7.77 3.01
N GLY A 39 14.34 8.85 3.73
CA GLY A 39 14.12 10.16 3.15
C GLY A 39 12.66 10.57 2.96
N ALA A 40 11.70 9.91 3.58
CA ALA A 40 10.37 10.49 3.73
C ALA A 40 10.44 11.78 4.57
N LYS A 41 9.68 12.80 4.21
CA LYS A 41 9.60 14.05 4.98
C LYS A 41 8.97 13.81 6.34
N GLU A 42 7.82 13.19 6.33
CA GLU A 42 7.06 12.75 7.51
C GLU A 42 6.41 11.41 7.21
N VAL A 43 6.21 10.59 8.23
CA VAL A 43 5.44 9.35 8.11
C VAL A 43 4.36 9.30 9.18
N ILE A 44 3.14 9.03 8.76
CA ILE A 44 2.01 8.77 9.63
C ILE A 44 1.83 7.24 9.70
N ALA A 45 2.09 6.66 10.86
CA ALA A 45 1.91 5.24 11.12
C ALA A 45 0.53 5.04 11.78
N SER A 46 -0.47 4.56 11.02
CA SER A 46 -1.83 4.42 11.53
C SER A 46 -2.26 2.97 11.72
N ASP A 47 -3.06 2.73 12.75
CA ASP A 47 -3.73 1.45 12.97
C ASP A 47 -5.09 1.68 13.64
N VAL A 48 -6.03 0.76 13.43
CA VAL A 48 -7.37 0.81 14.02
C VAL A 48 -7.39 0.31 15.46
N LYS A 49 -6.34 -0.39 15.89
CA LYS A 49 -6.23 -1.01 17.21
C LYS A 49 -5.10 -0.40 18.03
N GLU A 50 -5.38 -0.11 19.29
CA GLU A 50 -4.38 0.45 20.22
C GLU A 50 -3.23 -0.52 20.53
N GLY A 51 -3.46 -1.84 20.53
CA GLY A 51 -2.41 -2.84 20.77
C GLY A 51 -1.26 -2.75 19.76
N PRO A 52 -1.51 -2.93 18.45
CA PRO A 52 -0.53 -2.70 17.39
C PRO A 52 0.10 -1.31 17.46
N LEU A 53 -0.70 -0.26 17.70
CA LEU A 53 -0.21 1.10 17.77
C LEU A 53 0.76 1.33 18.95
N SER A 54 0.54 0.66 20.08
CA SER A 54 1.48 0.66 21.21
C SER A 54 2.80 -0.02 20.87
N ALA A 55 2.76 -1.11 20.09
CA ALA A 55 3.97 -1.76 19.57
C ALA A 55 4.69 -0.84 18.56
N ALA A 56 3.93 -0.19 17.69
CA ALA A 56 4.47 0.81 16.76
C ALA A 56 5.21 1.94 17.46
N ARG A 57 4.64 2.53 18.51
CA ARG A 57 5.29 3.59 19.32
C ARG A 57 6.61 3.13 19.93
N ARG A 58 6.68 1.88 20.42
CA ARG A 58 7.94 1.33 20.93
C ARG A 58 8.99 1.20 19.83
N THR A 59 8.63 0.63 18.70
CA THR A 59 9.54 0.51 17.55
C THR A 59 10.05 1.87 17.09
N ILE A 60 9.18 2.87 16.97
CA ILE A 60 9.54 4.26 16.61
C ILE A 60 10.60 4.80 17.58
N ALA A 61 10.37 4.65 18.90
CA ALA A 61 11.31 5.08 19.92
C ALA A 61 12.65 4.32 19.86
N GLU A 62 12.62 2.99 19.71
CA GLU A 62 13.80 2.14 19.61
C GLU A 62 14.63 2.44 18.35
N GLN A 63 13.98 2.80 17.24
CA GLN A 63 14.66 3.17 16.00
C GLN A 63 15.18 4.62 15.99
N GLY A 64 14.82 5.42 17.00
CA GLY A 64 15.27 6.80 17.15
C GLY A 64 14.83 7.72 16.01
N VAL A 65 13.72 7.40 15.32
CA VAL A 65 13.17 8.25 14.26
C VAL A 65 12.25 9.32 14.88
N THR A 66 12.40 10.57 14.42
CA THR A 66 11.68 11.72 14.97
C THR A 66 10.57 12.25 14.05
N ASN A 67 10.53 11.76 12.82
CA ASN A 67 9.59 12.17 11.80
C ASN A 67 8.51 11.08 11.52
N VAL A 68 8.21 10.24 12.51
CA VAL A 68 7.12 9.26 12.47
C VAL A 68 6.11 9.57 13.57
N THR A 69 4.85 9.72 13.23
CA THR A 69 3.74 9.94 14.16
C THR A 69 2.78 8.75 14.14
N ALA A 70 2.51 8.16 15.31
CA ALA A 70 1.56 7.05 15.46
C ALA A 70 0.15 7.58 15.72
N VAL A 71 -0.83 7.20 14.89
CA VAL A 71 -2.21 7.70 14.90
C VAL A 71 -3.21 6.55 14.97
N LEU A 72 -4.11 6.57 15.96
CA LEU A 72 -5.25 5.65 16.03
C LEU A 72 -6.32 6.09 15.02
N SER A 73 -6.53 5.30 13.96
CA SER A 73 -7.45 5.64 12.86
C SER A 73 -8.06 4.37 12.24
N ASP A 74 -9.34 4.40 11.95
CA ASP A 74 -9.97 3.41 11.07
C ASP A 74 -9.70 3.83 9.62
N GLY A 75 -8.78 3.11 8.98
CA GLY A 75 -8.28 3.50 7.66
C GLY A 75 -7.73 4.93 7.65
N LEU A 76 -8.33 5.80 6.83
CA LEU A 76 -7.94 7.20 6.64
C LEU A 76 -8.80 8.23 7.37
N ASP A 77 -9.71 7.81 8.25
CA ASP A 77 -10.70 8.70 8.89
C ASP A 77 -10.10 9.87 9.67
N ARG A 78 -8.94 9.65 10.29
CA ARG A 78 -8.23 10.67 11.09
C ARG A 78 -6.94 11.16 10.44
N ILE A 79 -6.81 10.93 9.15
CA ILE A 79 -5.67 11.38 8.35
C ILE A 79 -6.14 12.57 7.51
N ASP A 80 -5.54 13.72 7.75
CA ASP A 80 -5.94 14.95 7.06
C ASP A 80 -5.23 15.13 5.72
N TYR A 81 -4.03 14.55 5.59
CA TYR A 81 -3.22 14.67 4.38
C TYR A 81 -2.11 13.61 4.33
N ALA A 82 -1.84 13.11 3.13
CA ALA A 82 -0.62 12.40 2.76
C ALA A 82 -0.40 12.51 1.24
N ASP A 83 0.84 12.57 0.81
CA ASP A 83 1.22 12.51 -0.61
C ASP A 83 1.20 11.08 -1.13
N ASP A 84 1.70 10.15 -0.33
CA ASP A 84 1.71 8.72 -0.60
C ASP A 84 0.97 7.97 0.52
N VAL A 85 0.04 7.11 0.15
CA VAL A 85 -0.70 6.23 1.08
C VAL A 85 -0.29 4.79 0.81
N VAL A 86 0.22 4.11 1.82
CA VAL A 86 0.63 2.70 1.73
C VAL A 86 -0.37 1.85 2.49
N ILE A 87 -0.93 0.83 1.85
CA ILE A 87 -1.87 -0.13 2.44
C ILE A 87 -1.41 -1.53 2.07
N CYS A 88 -0.71 -2.20 2.98
CA CYS A 88 -0.15 -3.53 2.78
C CYS A 88 -0.78 -4.57 3.69
N GLY A 89 -0.85 -5.82 3.22
CA GLY A 89 -1.24 -6.96 4.05
C GLY A 89 -2.76 -7.10 4.28
N MET A 90 -3.58 -6.44 3.49
CA MET A 90 -5.05 -6.43 3.63
C MET A 90 -5.74 -7.09 2.43
N GLY A 91 -6.99 -7.52 2.58
CA GLY A 91 -7.80 -7.98 1.44
C GLY A 91 -8.18 -6.83 0.51
N GLY A 92 -8.30 -7.10 -0.80
CA GLY A 92 -8.58 -6.06 -1.81
C GLY A 92 -9.86 -5.26 -1.55
N GLU A 93 -10.91 -5.88 -1.03
CA GLU A 93 -12.16 -5.21 -0.66
C GLU A 93 -11.96 -4.21 0.50
N LEU A 94 -11.16 -4.58 1.50
CA LEU A 94 -10.86 -3.70 2.62
C LEU A 94 -9.98 -2.52 2.16
N ILE A 95 -9.00 -2.77 1.29
CA ILE A 95 -8.18 -1.73 0.69
C ILE A 95 -9.08 -0.71 -0.03
N MET A 96 -10.00 -1.18 -0.88
CA MET A 96 -10.90 -0.29 -1.61
C MET A 96 -11.82 0.51 -0.69
N LYS A 97 -12.35 -0.13 0.38
CA LYS A 97 -13.14 0.56 1.41
C LYS A 97 -12.35 1.71 2.06
N ILE A 98 -11.08 1.47 2.41
CA ILE A 98 -10.20 2.49 3.01
C ILE A 98 -9.97 3.65 2.02
N ILE A 99 -9.66 3.35 0.76
CA ILE A 99 -9.44 4.35 -0.29
C ILE A 99 -10.70 5.20 -0.51
N SER A 100 -11.87 4.59 -0.53
CA SER A 100 -13.16 5.29 -0.71
C SER A 100 -13.46 6.28 0.43
N GLY A 101 -12.87 6.10 1.60
CA GLY A 101 -12.95 7.03 2.74
C GLY A 101 -11.93 8.17 2.69
N CYS A 102 -11.07 8.25 1.68
CA CYS A 102 -10.04 9.27 1.58
C CYS A 102 -10.64 10.66 1.32
N ARG A 103 -10.46 11.60 2.25
CA ARG A 103 -10.98 12.97 2.15
C ARG A 103 -10.03 13.95 1.46
N PHE A 104 -8.76 13.58 1.33
CA PHE A 104 -7.72 14.37 0.67
C PHE A 104 -7.32 13.83 -0.70
N LEU A 105 -8.22 13.04 -1.32
CA LEU A 105 -8.00 12.44 -2.62
C LEU A 105 -7.76 13.51 -3.70
N SER A 106 -6.65 13.39 -4.42
CA SER A 106 -6.27 14.27 -5.52
C SER A 106 -5.48 13.50 -6.58
N GLU A 107 -5.24 14.11 -7.73
CA GLU A 107 -4.41 13.52 -8.79
C GLU A 107 -2.93 13.37 -8.39
N ASP A 108 -2.48 14.14 -7.39
CA ASP A 108 -1.12 14.07 -6.86
C ASP A 108 -0.95 12.99 -5.78
N THR A 109 -2.07 12.52 -5.18
CA THR A 109 -2.06 11.46 -4.17
C THR A 109 -1.78 10.11 -4.83
N ARG A 110 -0.79 9.39 -4.31
CA ARG A 110 -0.41 8.06 -4.80
C ARG A 110 -0.76 6.99 -3.77
N PHE A 111 -1.22 5.86 -4.26
CA PHE A 111 -1.58 4.71 -3.43
C PHE A 111 -0.67 3.53 -3.76
N ILE A 112 0.05 3.04 -2.76
CA ILE A 112 0.90 1.86 -2.84
C ILE A 112 0.16 0.73 -2.13
N LEU A 113 -0.34 -0.24 -2.89
CA LEU A 113 -1.30 -1.23 -2.43
C LEU A 113 -0.74 -2.63 -2.53
N GLN A 114 -0.82 -3.40 -1.45
CA GLN A 114 -0.43 -4.81 -1.47
C GLN A 114 -1.60 -5.67 -0.97
N PRO A 115 -2.47 -6.15 -1.87
CA PRO A 115 -3.55 -7.05 -1.52
C PRO A 115 -3.03 -8.45 -1.18
N MET A 116 -3.56 -9.04 -0.08
CA MET A 116 -3.30 -10.45 0.28
C MET A 116 -4.24 -11.40 -0.44
N THR A 117 -5.43 -10.90 -0.80
CA THR A 117 -6.49 -11.64 -1.48
C THR A 117 -7.27 -10.68 -2.38
N LYS A 118 -7.97 -11.21 -3.39
CA LYS A 118 -8.88 -10.44 -4.27
C LYS A 118 -8.19 -9.27 -4.99
N ALA A 119 -6.99 -9.52 -5.52
CA ALA A 119 -6.25 -8.53 -6.32
C ALA A 119 -7.00 -8.17 -7.62
N ASP A 120 -7.68 -9.13 -8.23
CA ASP A 120 -8.56 -8.97 -9.39
C ASP A 120 -9.71 -8.01 -9.12
N THR A 121 -10.40 -8.21 -8.00
CA THR A 121 -11.48 -7.34 -7.54
C THR A 121 -10.96 -5.92 -7.27
N LEU A 122 -9.80 -5.80 -6.58
CA LEU A 122 -9.19 -4.51 -6.32
C LEU A 122 -8.86 -3.74 -7.60
N ARG A 123 -8.27 -4.40 -8.62
CA ARG A 123 -8.01 -3.76 -9.92
C ARG A 123 -9.29 -3.23 -10.56
N ARG A 124 -10.34 -4.06 -10.59
CA ARG A 124 -11.64 -3.68 -11.15
C ARG A 124 -12.23 -2.45 -10.45
N GLU A 125 -12.28 -2.47 -9.13
CA GLU A 125 -12.86 -1.38 -8.35
C GLU A 125 -12.02 -0.09 -8.40
N LEU A 126 -10.70 -0.18 -8.50
CA LEU A 126 -9.83 0.98 -8.72
C LEU A 126 -10.19 1.68 -10.04
N TYR A 127 -10.26 0.95 -11.16
CA TYR A 127 -10.61 1.54 -12.45
C TYR A 127 -12.03 2.11 -12.49
N ARG A 128 -13.00 1.41 -11.88
CA ARG A 128 -14.37 1.91 -11.73
C ARG A 128 -14.44 3.17 -10.85
N GLY A 129 -13.58 3.26 -9.84
CA GLY A 129 -13.45 4.41 -8.95
C GLY A 129 -12.65 5.59 -9.52
N GLY A 130 -12.22 5.52 -10.78
CA GLY A 130 -11.46 6.59 -11.42
C GLY A 130 -9.98 6.61 -11.08
N PHE A 131 -9.41 5.46 -10.76
CA PHE A 131 -7.97 5.29 -10.57
C PHE A 131 -7.33 4.62 -11.78
N ASP A 132 -6.05 4.91 -12.02
CA ASP A 132 -5.18 4.17 -12.93
C ASP A 132 -4.07 3.47 -12.14
N ILE A 133 -3.81 2.21 -12.47
CA ILE A 133 -2.68 1.45 -11.93
C ILE A 133 -1.48 1.76 -12.83
N ILE A 134 -0.52 2.52 -12.29
CA ILE A 134 0.66 3.01 -13.03
C ILE A 134 1.70 1.92 -13.16
N GLU A 135 1.90 1.15 -12.09
CA GLU A 135 2.93 0.11 -12.01
C GLU A 135 2.44 -1.04 -11.14
N GLU A 136 2.83 -2.25 -11.50
CA GLU A 136 2.65 -3.44 -10.66
C GLU A 136 3.94 -4.22 -10.60
N ARG A 137 4.24 -4.73 -9.42
CA ARG A 137 5.40 -5.61 -9.16
C ARG A 137 4.93 -6.92 -8.56
N ALA A 138 5.39 -8.01 -9.14
CA ALA A 138 5.24 -9.30 -8.52
C ALA A 138 6.41 -9.55 -7.56
N VAL A 139 6.09 -10.07 -6.38
CA VAL A 139 7.06 -10.33 -5.33
C VAL A 139 6.89 -11.76 -4.83
N ARG A 140 7.98 -12.52 -4.83
CA ARG A 140 8.00 -13.86 -4.24
C ARG A 140 8.46 -13.80 -2.78
N GLU A 141 7.66 -14.40 -1.89
CA GLU A 141 8.03 -14.65 -0.50
C GLU A 141 7.81 -16.14 -0.18
N GLY A 142 8.90 -16.88 -0.05
CA GLY A 142 8.83 -18.34 0.06
C GLY A 142 8.17 -18.95 -1.18
N ASP A 143 7.09 -19.71 -0.96
CA ASP A 143 6.31 -20.35 -2.03
C ASP A 143 5.10 -19.53 -2.49
N ARG A 144 4.96 -18.29 -2.02
CA ARG A 144 3.84 -17.42 -2.37
C ARG A 144 4.30 -16.26 -3.23
N PHE A 145 3.40 -15.86 -4.15
CA PHE A 145 3.55 -14.65 -4.94
C PHE A 145 2.52 -13.63 -4.49
N TYR A 146 2.97 -12.38 -4.43
CA TYR A 146 2.16 -11.23 -4.09
C TYR A 146 2.31 -10.19 -5.18
N THR A 147 1.31 -9.35 -5.35
CA THR A 147 1.41 -8.17 -6.19
C THR A 147 1.47 -6.91 -5.33
N VAL A 148 2.28 -5.95 -5.75
CA VAL A 148 2.32 -4.59 -5.20
C VAL A 148 1.98 -3.64 -6.32
N MET A 149 0.94 -2.83 -6.11
CA MET A 149 0.39 -1.91 -7.11
C MET A 149 0.71 -0.48 -6.72
N LEU A 150 1.07 0.34 -7.70
CA LEU A 150 1.08 1.79 -7.59
C LEU A 150 -0.11 2.34 -8.36
N ALA A 151 -1.06 2.95 -7.66
CA ALA A 151 -2.25 3.53 -8.23
C ALA A 151 -2.31 5.05 -8.02
N ARG A 152 -2.97 5.76 -8.92
CA ARG A 152 -3.20 7.21 -8.88
C ARG A 152 -4.65 7.51 -9.24
N TYR A 153 -5.25 8.47 -8.57
CA TYR A 153 -6.56 8.98 -8.95
C TYR A 153 -6.47 9.85 -10.20
N THR A 154 -7.39 9.66 -11.13
CA THR A 154 -7.47 10.41 -12.39
C THR A 154 -8.86 11.04 -12.61
N GLY A 155 -9.84 10.63 -11.79
CA GLY A 155 -11.25 11.01 -11.96
C GLY A 155 -11.95 10.33 -13.15
N ALA A 156 -11.22 9.61 -14.00
CA ALA A 156 -11.75 8.95 -15.19
C ALA A 156 -12.14 7.50 -14.91
N ALA A 157 -13.39 7.27 -14.53
CA ALA A 157 -13.92 5.92 -14.33
C ALA A 157 -13.90 5.11 -15.63
N GLN A 158 -13.41 3.88 -15.56
CA GLN A 158 -13.28 2.97 -16.68
C GLN A 158 -13.74 1.56 -16.29
N GLU A 159 -14.23 0.78 -17.25
CA GLU A 159 -14.47 -0.66 -17.06
C GLU A 159 -13.28 -1.42 -17.63
N PRO A 160 -12.44 -2.02 -16.81
CA PRO A 160 -11.30 -2.79 -17.27
C PRO A 160 -11.75 -4.13 -17.83
N ASP A 161 -11.02 -4.68 -18.80
CA ASP A 161 -11.31 -6.05 -19.27
C ASP A 161 -10.96 -7.09 -18.19
N GLU A 162 -11.59 -8.25 -18.32
CA GLU A 162 -11.47 -9.32 -17.32
C GLU A 162 -10.06 -9.91 -17.25
N LEU A 163 -9.38 -10.03 -18.38
CA LEU A 163 -8.01 -10.54 -18.44
C LEU A 163 -7.05 -9.61 -17.71
N PHE A 164 -7.20 -8.29 -17.91
CA PHE A 164 -6.44 -7.30 -17.15
C PHE A 164 -6.72 -7.40 -15.66
N CYS A 165 -7.97 -7.57 -15.23
CA CYS A 165 -8.29 -7.72 -13.81
C CYS A 165 -7.56 -8.93 -13.19
N LEU A 166 -7.46 -10.04 -13.92
CA LEU A 166 -6.79 -11.26 -13.47
C LEU A 166 -5.26 -11.10 -13.45
N CYS A 167 -4.67 -10.57 -14.52
CA CYS A 167 -3.22 -10.57 -14.75
C CYS A 167 -2.54 -9.28 -14.29
N GLY A 168 -3.24 -8.15 -14.32
CA GLY A 168 -2.68 -6.83 -14.04
C GLY A 168 -1.67 -6.37 -15.11
N ARG A 169 -0.80 -5.45 -14.72
CA ARG A 169 0.31 -4.92 -15.53
C ARG A 169 1.63 -5.68 -15.34
N ILE A 170 1.57 -6.91 -14.85
CA ILE A 170 2.77 -7.72 -14.65
C ILE A 170 3.25 -8.22 -15.99
N THR A 171 4.38 -7.75 -16.46
CA THR A 171 4.96 -8.05 -17.78
C THR A 171 6.08 -9.09 -17.73
N ASP A 172 6.52 -9.51 -16.55
CA ASP A 172 7.53 -10.54 -16.39
C ASP A 172 6.95 -11.93 -16.71
N PRO A 173 7.42 -12.61 -17.78
CA PRO A 173 6.89 -13.90 -18.20
C PRO A 173 6.99 -14.99 -17.14
N ASP A 174 8.03 -14.97 -16.33
CA ASP A 174 8.25 -15.97 -15.27
C ASP A 174 7.25 -15.80 -14.12
N THR A 175 6.74 -14.60 -13.93
CA THR A 175 5.78 -14.26 -12.89
C THR A 175 4.35 -14.42 -13.34
N VAL A 176 4.04 -14.13 -14.61
CA VAL A 176 2.71 -14.29 -15.22
C VAL A 176 2.28 -15.76 -15.19
N SER A 177 3.18 -16.70 -15.46
CA SER A 177 2.87 -18.14 -15.45
C SER A 177 2.46 -18.65 -14.06
N TYR A 178 2.92 -18.05 -12.98
CA TYR A 178 2.58 -18.43 -11.60
C TYR A 178 1.28 -17.83 -11.08
N THR A 179 0.90 -16.64 -11.51
CA THR A 179 -0.37 -16.00 -11.11
C THR A 179 -1.57 -16.69 -11.77
N HIS A 180 -1.42 -17.20 -12.99
CA HIS A 180 -2.48 -17.94 -13.69
C HIS A 180 -2.75 -19.35 -13.14
N LEU A 181 -1.74 -20.03 -12.60
CA LEU A 181 -1.88 -21.41 -12.13
C LEU A 181 -2.57 -21.57 -10.76
N ARG A 182 -2.82 -20.48 -10.02
CA ARG A 182 -3.48 -20.49 -8.70
C ARG A 182 -4.84 -19.78 -8.65
N ALA A 183 -5.35 -19.31 -9.75
CA ALA A 183 -6.69 -18.72 -9.84
C ALA A 183 -7.83 -19.76 -10.04
N HIS A 184 -7.49 -21.07 -9.95
CA HIS A 184 -8.46 -22.18 -10.04
C HIS A 184 -8.45 -23.02 -8.77
#